data_dba93a5a9e3a70d6042ac9229e3fb151
#
_entry.id   dba93a5a9e3a70d6042ac9229e3fb151
#
_cell.length_a   1.000
_cell.length_b   1.000
_cell.length_c   1.000
_cell.angle_alpha   90.00
_cell.angle_beta   90.00
_cell.angle_gamma   90.00
#
_symmetry.space_group_name_H-M   'P 1'
#
loop_
_entity.id
_entity.type
_entity.pdbx_description
1 polymer ?
#
loop_
_entity_poly.entity_id
_entity_poly.type
_entity_poly.pdbx_seq_one_letter_code
_entity_poly.pdbx_strand_id
1 'polypeptide(L)'
;MLRKLYTILFFLGLFFFPFNDYEGIPLLGEFKSEAGALFLIVGFLVLGVEVVFSKKIYVPYKSLIFQLIMVFLIWCLITTLLNINTVSANYFKQTGGINRFVRQYFALLLSSLVFLILYVNVLAKMELKEILFKIRKVFLLSLIIAFVYGFFEILVSSFGYRVFYKVLEAFNYFPFLEVNLYPQGRISSISYEPPFLAIYLITISGWMFSYILTSKKATRFLPTIAVLILTYFSGSRTGLVVIFIQLFIFSIFLYKDQRFKKYITNFLVGFALIFSALLVFNGEKVIKSVAEKMDSLDFKKNLTKNVSNQSRFGMQYASIQVFLENPITGVGFGQQTYHNRTHYPTWATRNNYEFELYYKNKKEKAFPPGYNIYTRLLAETGLIGILLFLMVLCFSLNEIRLLMKRARDEEKTLLMILLISLVGLYINWFQIDTFRMYGVWLSLAILIRMRNKAMAAKDE
;
A
#
# COMPACT_ATOMS: atom_id res chain seq x y z
N MET A 1 -20.84 11.66 -22.80
CA MET A 1 -19.86 10.66 -23.31
C MET A 1 -18.57 10.67 -22.48
N LEU A 2 -17.92 11.80 -22.31
CA LEU A 2 -16.65 11.94 -21.57
C LEU A 2 -16.72 11.39 -20.13
N ARG A 3 -17.80 11.69 -19.38
CA ARG A 3 -18.03 11.16 -18.05
C ARG A 3 -18.00 9.63 -17.96
N LYS A 4 -18.66 8.94 -18.90
CA LYS A 4 -18.62 7.48 -18.95
C LYS A 4 -17.20 6.98 -19.17
N LEU A 5 -16.45 7.68 -20.02
CA LEU A 5 -15.09 7.32 -20.37
C LEU A 5 -14.15 7.42 -19.17
N TYR A 6 -14.07 8.56 -18.44
CA TYR A 6 -13.17 8.64 -17.28
C TYR A 6 -13.63 7.74 -16.11
N THR A 7 -14.94 7.42 -16.01
CA THR A 7 -15.42 6.44 -15.04
C THR A 7 -14.94 5.02 -15.39
N ILE A 8 -14.95 4.65 -16.68
CA ILE A 8 -14.39 3.36 -17.14
C ILE A 8 -12.88 3.31 -16.87
N LEU A 9 -12.16 4.39 -17.21
CA LEU A 9 -10.72 4.50 -16.98
C LEU A 9 -10.36 4.40 -15.48
N PHE A 10 -11.18 5.00 -14.60
CA PHE A 10 -11.04 4.82 -13.16
C PHE A 10 -11.15 3.36 -12.74
N PHE A 11 -12.17 2.63 -13.21
CA PHE A 11 -12.32 1.21 -12.89
C PHE A 11 -11.22 0.33 -13.49
N LEU A 12 -10.76 0.65 -14.70
CA LEU A 12 -9.58 0.00 -15.29
C LEU A 12 -8.32 0.26 -14.45
N GLY A 13 -8.11 1.48 -13.97
CA GLY A 13 -7.00 1.81 -13.06
C GLY A 13 -7.02 0.98 -11.77
N LEU A 14 -8.21 0.74 -11.20
CA LEU A 14 -8.35 -0.14 -10.05
C LEU A 14 -8.14 -1.62 -10.38
N PHE A 15 -8.59 -2.07 -11.54
CA PHE A 15 -8.41 -3.44 -12.01
C PHE A 15 -6.92 -3.75 -12.26
N PHE A 16 -6.23 -2.85 -12.95
CA PHE A 16 -4.82 -2.98 -13.30
C PHE A 16 -3.85 -2.54 -12.18
N PHE A 17 -4.34 -2.27 -10.99
CA PHE A 17 -3.50 -1.88 -9.85
C PHE A 17 -2.34 -2.87 -9.57
N PRO A 18 -2.52 -4.20 -9.54
CA PRO A 18 -1.41 -5.12 -9.28
C PRO A 18 -0.48 -5.36 -10.47
N PHE A 19 -0.81 -4.87 -11.67
CA PHE A 19 -0.03 -5.08 -12.88
C PHE A 19 1.10 -4.04 -12.96
N ASN A 20 2.26 -4.39 -12.45
CA ASN A 20 3.42 -3.53 -12.40
C ASN A 20 4.74 -4.24 -12.76
N ASP A 21 4.64 -5.37 -13.49
CA ASP A 21 5.77 -6.13 -14.02
C ASP A 21 5.74 -6.13 -15.54
N TYR A 22 6.17 -5.00 -16.15
CA TYR A 22 6.35 -4.83 -17.57
C TYR A 22 7.34 -3.68 -17.84
N GLU A 23 7.89 -3.58 -19.05
CA GLU A 23 8.89 -2.58 -19.42
C GLU A 23 8.46 -1.14 -19.12
N GLY A 24 7.18 -0.86 -19.35
CA GLY A 24 6.55 0.40 -18.96
C GLY A 24 6.79 1.57 -19.88
N ILE A 25 6.30 2.76 -19.48
CA ILE A 25 6.36 4.01 -20.24
C ILE A 25 7.30 4.99 -19.53
N PRO A 26 8.53 5.25 -20.06
CA PRO A 26 9.54 6.07 -19.40
C PRO A 26 9.06 7.48 -19.02
N LEU A 27 8.14 8.07 -19.82
CA LEU A 27 7.58 9.40 -19.60
C LEU A 27 6.84 9.52 -18.26
N LEU A 28 6.31 8.41 -17.72
CA LEU A 28 5.58 8.39 -16.45
C LEU A 28 6.51 8.42 -15.21
N GLY A 29 7.82 8.48 -15.40
CA GLY A 29 8.80 8.62 -14.31
C GLY A 29 8.70 7.49 -13.28
N GLU A 30 8.36 7.81 -12.04
CA GLU A 30 8.22 6.82 -10.95
C GLU A 30 7.05 5.84 -11.16
N PHE A 31 6.09 6.17 -12.01
CA PHE A 31 4.93 5.32 -12.36
C PHE A 31 5.12 4.52 -13.66
N LYS A 32 6.32 4.51 -14.22
CA LYS A 32 6.57 3.97 -15.57
C LYS A 32 6.01 2.57 -15.79
N SER A 33 6.15 1.68 -14.82
CA SER A 33 5.73 0.27 -14.90
C SER A 33 4.41 -0.03 -14.20
N GLU A 34 3.63 1.01 -13.84
CA GLU A 34 2.36 0.84 -13.13
C GLU A 34 1.18 1.02 -14.07
N ALA A 35 0.62 -0.10 -14.58
CA ALA A 35 -0.50 -0.05 -15.53
C ALA A 35 -1.73 0.69 -14.97
N GLY A 36 -2.02 0.52 -13.67
CA GLY A 36 -3.10 1.25 -13.01
C GLY A 36 -2.95 2.76 -13.10
N ALA A 37 -1.72 3.30 -12.94
CA ALA A 37 -1.44 4.73 -13.05
C ALA A 37 -1.74 5.27 -14.46
N LEU A 38 -1.40 4.52 -15.51
CA LEU A 38 -1.66 4.91 -16.89
C LEU A 38 -3.14 5.23 -17.10
N PHE A 39 -4.03 4.30 -16.70
CA PHE A 39 -5.48 4.49 -16.84
C PHE A 39 -5.99 5.66 -16.00
N LEU A 40 -5.44 5.85 -14.78
CA LEU A 40 -5.85 6.95 -13.91
C LEU A 40 -5.40 8.31 -14.46
N ILE A 41 -4.18 8.41 -14.99
CA ILE A 41 -3.68 9.65 -15.62
C ILE A 41 -4.53 9.98 -16.85
N VAL A 42 -4.77 9.03 -17.75
CA VAL A 42 -5.64 9.24 -18.92
C VAL A 42 -7.05 9.61 -18.48
N GLY A 43 -7.58 8.96 -17.43
CA GLY A 43 -8.88 9.29 -16.84
C GLY A 43 -8.95 10.74 -16.33
N PHE A 44 -7.88 11.22 -15.70
CA PHE A 44 -7.80 12.60 -15.25
C PHE A 44 -7.71 13.60 -16.41
N LEU A 45 -6.98 13.28 -17.47
CA LEU A 45 -6.93 14.09 -18.67
C LEU A 45 -8.31 14.20 -19.33
N VAL A 46 -9.06 13.09 -19.43
CA VAL A 46 -10.44 13.09 -19.95
C VAL A 46 -11.38 13.91 -19.04
N LEU A 47 -11.20 13.84 -17.71
CA LEU A 47 -11.91 14.72 -16.78
C LEU A 47 -11.57 16.18 -17.04
N GLY A 48 -10.28 16.51 -17.27
CA GLY A 48 -9.85 17.87 -17.63
C GLY A 48 -10.54 18.39 -18.88
N VAL A 49 -10.65 17.57 -19.93
CA VAL A 49 -11.41 17.90 -21.14
C VAL A 49 -12.90 18.15 -20.81
N GLU A 50 -13.54 17.30 -19.98
CA GLU A 50 -14.94 17.55 -19.58
C GLU A 50 -15.09 18.89 -18.83
N VAL A 51 -14.11 19.23 -17.98
CA VAL A 51 -14.12 20.49 -17.22
C VAL A 51 -14.06 21.71 -18.15
N VAL A 52 -13.25 21.66 -19.20
CA VAL A 52 -13.17 22.75 -20.20
C VAL A 52 -14.55 23.02 -20.82
N PHE A 53 -15.31 21.96 -21.16
CA PHE A 53 -16.64 22.12 -21.78
C PHE A 53 -17.73 22.40 -20.73
N SER A 54 -17.72 21.77 -19.59
CA SER A 54 -18.80 21.85 -18.59
C SER A 54 -18.59 22.96 -17.56
N LYS A 55 -17.36 23.49 -17.45
CA LYS A 55 -16.91 24.44 -16.39
C LYS A 55 -17.20 23.96 -14.97
N LYS A 56 -17.34 22.64 -14.78
CA LYS A 56 -17.68 22.03 -13.49
C LYS A 56 -16.64 20.97 -13.10
N ILE A 57 -15.96 21.22 -11.99
CA ILE A 57 -15.11 20.24 -11.31
C ILE A 57 -15.46 20.24 -9.83
N TYR A 58 -15.48 19.06 -9.25
CA TYR A 58 -15.67 18.93 -7.83
C TYR A 58 -14.31 18.84 -7.13
N VAL A 59 -13.98 19.86 -6.33
CA VAL A 59 -12.80 19.89 -5.44
C VAL A 59 -13.30 19.93 -4.01
N PRO A 60 -12.90 18.98 -3.13
CA PRO A 60 -13.43 18.86 -1.78
C PRO A 60 -12.75 19.84 -0.80
N TYR A 61 -12.69 21.14 -1.13
CA TYR A 61 -11.99 22.17 -0.36
C TYR A 61 -12.53 22.33 1.09
N LYS A 62 -13.78 21.95 1.35
CA LYS A 62 -14.38 21.96 2.69
C LYS A 62 -13.95 20.76 3.54
N SER A 63 -13.32 19.74 2.97
CA SER A 63 -12.86 18.58 3.70
C SER A 63 -11.55 18.88 4.43
N LEU A 64 -11.54 18.70 5.76
CA LEU A 64 -10.33 18.88 6.57
C LEU A 64 -9.19 17.95 6.11
N ILE A 65 -9.53 16.70 5.72
CA ILE A 65 -8.53 15.76 5.19
C ILE A 65 -7.87 16.33 3.93
N PHE A 66 -8.66 16.88 3.01
CA PHE A 66 -8.12 17.49 1.78
C PHE A 66 -7.27 18.73 2.11
N GLN A 67 -7.73 19.60 3.02
CA GLN A 67 -6.96 20.77 3.46
C GLN A 67 -5.62 20.38 4.07
N LEU A 68 -5.59 19.35 4.94
CA LEU A 68 -4.35 18.84 5.53
C LEU A 68 -3.40 18.26 4.48
N ILE A 69 -3.91 17.55 3.47
CA ILE A 69 -3.11 17.09 2.33
C ILE A 69 -2.49 18.29 1.61
N MET A 70 -3.27 19.32 1.33
CA MET A 70 -2.77 20.53 0.64
C MET A 70 -1.68 21.25 1.46
N VAL A 71 -1.89 21.39 2.77
CA VAL A 71 -0.88 22.00 3.68
C VAL A 71 0.39 21.16 3.70
N PHE A 72 0.28 19.83 3.74
CA PHE A 72 1.44 18.93 3.68
C PHE A 72 2.21 19.08 2.34
N LEU A 73 1.49 19.15 1.21
CA LEU A 73 2.11 19.38 -0.10
C LEU A 73 2.87 20.71 -0.16
N ILE A 74 2.24 21.77 0.32
CA ILE A 74 2.86 23.09 0.39
C ILE A 74 4.11 23.04 1.30
N TRP A 75 4.04 22.34 2.45
CA TRP A 75 5.18 22.18 3.32
C TRP A 75 6.35 21.45 2.66
N CYS A 76 6.09 20.38 1.89
CA CYS A 76 7.13 19.68 1.12
C CYS A 76 7.85 20.60 0.13
N LEU A 77 7.14 21.59 -0.45
CA LEU A 77 7.74 22.60 -1.30
C LEU A 77 8.57 23.60 -0.48
N ILE A 78 8.00 24.14 0.62
CA ILE A 78 8.66 25.12 1.49
C ILE A 78 9.96 24.56 2.05
N THR A 79 9.96 23.34 2.62
CA THR A 79 11.18 22.75 3.18
C THR A 79 12.27 22.60 2.13
N THR A 80 11.92 22.28 0.88
CA THR A 80 12.88 22.17 -0.22
C THR A 80 13.44 23.54 -0.60
N LEU A 81 12.60 24.58 -0.63
CA LEU A 81 13.04 25.97 -0.89
C LEU A 81 13.95 26.50 0.22
N LEU A 82 13.66 26.20 1.48
CA LEU A 82 14.51 26.59 2.62
C LEU A 82 15.91 25.94 2.54
N ASN A 83 16.02 24.77 1.91
CA ASN A 83 17.27 24.03 1.73
C ASN A 83 17.82 24.13 0.30
N ILE A 84 17.42 25.13 -0.49
CA ILE A 84 17.69 25.16 -1.94
C ILE A 84 19.18 25.11 -2.28
N ASN A 85 20.03 25.73 -1.50
CA ASN A 85 21.49 25.71 -1.70
C ASN A 85 22.05 24.31 -1.60
N THR A 86 21.67 23.56 -0.56
CA THR A 86 22.10 22.16 -0.35
C THR A 86 21.48 21.26 -1.42
N VAL A 87 20.18 21.44 -1.72
CA VAL A 87 19.46 20.68 -2.75
C VAL A 87 20.11 20.86 -4.12
N SER A 88 20.50 22.08 -4.50
CA SER A 88 21.15 22.34 -5.80
C SER A 88 22.57 21.75 -5.88
N ALA A 89 23.29 21.68 -4.76
CA ALA A 89 24.62 21.09 -4.67
C ALA A 89 24.61 19.55 -4.62
N ASN A 90 23.49 18.94 -4.22
CA ASN A 90 23.37 17.50 -4.10
C ASN A 90 23.50 16.79 -5.45
N TYR A 91 24.39 15.78 -5.51
CA TYR A 91 24.57 14.94 -6.69
C TYR A 91 24.94 13.49 -6.29
N PHE A 92 24.18 12.54 -6.80
CA PHE A 92 24.42 11.11 -6.55
C PHE A 92 23.73 10.24 -7.61
N LYS A 93 24.34 9.12 -7.99
CA LYS A 93 23.77 8.19 -8.99
C LYS A 93 23.31 8.89 -10.29
N GLN A 94 24.15 9.79 -10.79
CA GLN A 94 23.88 10.59 -12.00
C GLN A 94 22.59 11.45 -11.89
N THR A 95 22.13 11.73 -10.68
CA THR A 95 20.92 12.53 -10.44
C THR A 95 21.26 13.69 -9.50
N GLY A 96 20.97 14.90 -9.95
CA GLY A 96 21.05 16.10 -9.11
C GLY A 96 19.86 16.20 -8.15
N GLY A 97 20.06 16.91 -7.03
CA GLY A 97 19.03 17.04 -6.00
C GLY A 97 17.76 17.72 -6.48
N ILE A 98 17.84 18.76 -7.33
CA ILE A 98 16.65 19.39 -7.92
C ILE A 98 15.86 18.40 -8.78
N ASN A 99 16.54 17.62 -9.64
CA ASN A 99 15.87 16.62 -10.48
C ASN A 99 15.20 15.55 -9.61
N ARG A 100 15.87 15.11 -8.53
CA ARG A 100 15.28 14.16 -7.58
C ARG A 100 14.05 14.74 -6.89
N PHE A 101 14.12 15.99 -6.43
CA PHE A 101 12.97 16.69 -5.85
C PHE A 101 11.79 16.72 -6.83
N VAL A 102 12.00 17.19 -8.04
CA VAL A 102 10.94 17.30 -9.06
C VAL A 102 10.28 15.95 -9.31
N ARG A 103 11.07 14.88 -9.49
CA ARG A 103 10.52 13.52 -9.71
C ARG A 103 9.70 13.03 -8.53
N GLN A 104 10.21 13.17 -7.30
CA GLN A 104 9.54 12.70 -6.09
C GLN A 104 8.30 13.54 -5.76
N TYR A 105 8.38 14.87 -5.93
CA TYR A 105 7.26 15.76 -5.69
C TYR A 105 6.16 15.58 -6.74
N PHE A 106 6.51 15.37 -8.00
CA PHE A 106 5.55 15.04 -9.04
C PHE A 106 4.84 13.70 -8.76
N ALA A 107 5.56 12.70 -8.31
CA ALA A 107 4.96 11.42 -7.90
C ALA A 107 3.99 11.60 -6.71
N LEU A 108 4.34 12.44 -5.74
CA LEU A 108 3.45 12.79 -4.63
C LEU A 108 2.20 13.53 -5.13
N LEU A 109 2.35 14.53 -6.00
CA LEU A 109 1.22 15.28 -6.58
C LEU A 109 0.29 14.37 -7.38
N LEU A 110 0.84 13.49 -8.22
CA LEU A 110 0.01 12.54 -8.98
C LEU A 110 -0.83 11.67 -8.06
N SER A 111 -0.22 11.10 -7.03
CA SER A 111 -0.91 10.22 -6.10
C SER A 111 -1.96 10.95 -5.26
N SER A 112 -1.54 12.04 -4.61
CA SER A 112 -2.32 12.69 -3.55
C SER A 112 -3.28 13.78 -4.05
N LEU A 113 -3.09 14.28 -5.26
CA LEU A 113 -3.94 15.34 -5.82
C LEU A 113 -4.65 14.87 -7.10
N VAL A 114 -3.90 14.43 -8.12
CA VAL A 114 -4.47 14.06 -9.42
C VAL A 114 -5.43 12.87 -9.29
N PHE A 115 -4.96 11.78 -8.66
CA PHE A 115 -5.81 10.60 -8.47
C PHE A 115 -6.94 10.88 -7.49
N LEU A 116 -6.70 11.62 -6.41
CA LEU A 116 -7.74 11.96 -5.45
C LEU A 116 -8.85 12.79 -6.11
N ILE A 117 -8.51 13.79 -6.93
CA ILE A 117 -9.51 14.61 -7.66
C ILE A 117 -10.29 13.76 -8.66
N LEU A 118 -9.62 12.87 -9.41
CA LEU A 118 -10.33 11.93 -10.28
C LEU A 118 -11.32 11.08 -9.49
N TYR A 119 -10.85 10.48 -8.38
CA TYR A 119 -11.67 9.61 -7.55
C TYR A 119 -12.89 10.34 -6.98
N VAL A 120 -12.72 11.50 -6.38
CA VAL A 120 -13.86 12.23 -5.81
C VAL A 120 -14.87 12.67 -6.88
N ASN A 121 -14.43 13.00 -8.11
CA ASN A 121 -15.34 13.36 -9.21
C ASN A 121 -16.12 12.15 -9.76
N VAL A 122 -15.50 10.97 -9.81
CA VAL A 122 -16.20 9.72 -10.14
C VAL A 122 -17.21 9.37 -9.06
N LEU A 123 -16.74 9.34 -7.79
CA LEU A 123 -17.52 8.87 -6.63
C LEU A 123 -18.61 9.85 -6.21
N ALA A 124 -18.46 11.16 -6.47
CA ALA A 124 -19.47 12.17 -6.13
C ALA A 124 -20.85 11.88 -6.74
N LYS A 125 -20.86 11.19 -7.86
CA LYS A 125 -22.08 10.90 -8.65
C LYS A 125 -22.61 9.48 -8.47
N MET A 126 -22.02 8.73 -7.54
CA MET A 126 -22.40 7.35 -7.21
C MET A 126 -23.05 7.27 -5.82
N GLU A 127 -24.01 6.38 -5.67
CA GLU A 127 -24.53 6.03 -4.35
C GLU A 127 -23.52 5.18 -3.58
N LEU A 128 -23.52 5.25 -2.23
CA LEU A 128 -22.58 4.50 -1.39
C LEU A 128 -22.69 2.98 -1.60
N LYS A 129 -23.91 2.49 -1.80
CA LYS A 129 -24.17 1.09 -2.16
C LYS A 129 -23.53 0.72 -3.49
N GLU A 130 -23.65 1.58 -4.47
CA GLU A 130 -23.04 1.40 -5.80
C GLU A 130 -21.51 1.40 -5.72
N ILE A 131 -20.91 2.32 -4.93
CA ILE A 131 -19.48 2.37 -4.64
C ILE A 131 -19.00 1.03 -4.07
N LEU A 132 -19.69 0.55 -3.01
CA LEU A 132 -19.36 -0.72 -2.36
C LEU A 132 -19.32 -1.88 -3.37
N PHE A 133 -20.39 -2.06 -4.13
CA PHE A 133 -20.52 -3.25 -4.98
C PHE A 133 -19.67 -3.18 -6.26
N LYS A 134 -19.53 -2.01 -6.90
CA LYS A 134 -18.73 -1.86 -8.12
C LYS A 134 -17.24 -1.98 -7.84
N ILE A 135 -16.70 -1.27 -6.85
CA ILE A 135 -15.27 -1.33 -6.51
C ILE A 135 -14.91 -2.75 -6.06
N ARG A 136 -15.74 -3.34 -5.18
CA ARG A 136 -15.54 -4.72 -4.73
C ARG A 136 -15.51 -5.73 -5.87
N LYS A 137 -16.40 -5.58 -6.86
CA LYS A 137 -16.44 -6.45 -8.05
C LYS A 137 -15.16 -6.29 -8.88
N VAL A 138 -14.69 -5.08 -9.09
CA VAL A 138 -13.46 -4.81 -9.84
C VAL A 138 -12.24 -5.44 -9.15
N PHE A 139 -12.11 -5.27 -7.84
CA PHE A 139 -11.04 -5.90 -7.08
C PHE A 139 -11.14 -7.43 -7.04
N LEU A 140 -12.36 -7.98 -7.03
CA LEU A 140 -12.54 -9.43 -7.14
C LEU A 140 -12.07 -9.95 -8.50
N LEU A 141 -12.42 -9.27 -9.60
CA LEU A 141 -11.97 -9.66 -10.95
C LEU A 141 -10.44 -9.59 -11.07
N SER A 142 -9.83 -8.54 -10.55
CA SER A 142 -8.37 -8.41 -10.47
C SER A 142 -7.74 -9.53 -9.63
N LEU A 143 -8.33 -9.84 -8.46
CA LEU A 143 -7.88 -10.91 -7.58
C LEU A 143 -7.99 -12.31 -8.25
N ILE A 144 -9.02 -12.55 -9.05
CA ILE A 144 -9.17 -13.83 -9.77
C ILE A 144 -7.97 -14.04 -10.70
N ILE A 145 -7.57 -13.01 -11.47
CA ILE A 145 -6.42 -13.12 -12.37
C ILE A 145 -5.13 -13.31 -11.56
N ALA A 146 -4.94 -12.50 -10.51
CA ALA A 146 -3.79 -12.63 -9.63
C ALA A 146 -3.73 -14.01 -8.96
N PHE A 147 -4.86 -14.57 -8.57
CA PHE A 147 -4.93 -15.88 -7.95
C PHE A 147 -4.66 -17.01 -8.95
N VAL A 148 -5.21 -16.94 -10.16
CA VAL A 148 -4.97 -17.96 -11.19
C VAL A 148 -3.49 -17.99 -11.57
N TYR A 149 -2.89 -16.84 -11.86
CA TYR A 149 -1.44 -16.74 -12.11
C TYR A 149 -0.63 -17.25 -10.92
N GLY A 150 -0.89 -16.70 -9.71
CA GLY A 150 -0.19 -17.06 -8.49
C GLY A 150 -0.31 -18.54 -8.12
N PHE A 151 -1.44 -19.18 -8.43
CA PHE A 151 -1.62 -20.61 -8.22
C PHE A 151 -0.64 -21.43 -9.08
N PHE A 152 -0.53 -21.14 -10.38
CA PHE A 152 0.45 -21.81 -11.23
C PHE A 152 1.89 -21.47 -10.85
N GLU A 153 2.15 -20.21 -10.45
CA GLU A 153 3.47 -19.81 -9.94
C GLU A 153 3.84 -20.58 -8.67
N ILE A 154 2.90 -20.84 -7.74
CA ILE A 154 3.10 -21.67 -6.55
C ILE A 154 3.50 -23.11 -6.97
N LEU A 155 2.79 -23.69 -7.93
CA LEU A 155 3.10 -25.04 -8.41
C LEU A 155 4.52 -25.13 -9.00
N VAL A 156 4.94 -24.12 -9.74
CA VAL A 156 6.27 -24.08 -10.36
C VAL A 156 7.35 -23.73 -9.35
N SER A 157 7.19 -22.62 -8.61
CA SER A 157 8.26 -22.05 -7.76
C SER A 157 8.37 -22.73 -6.40
N SER A 158 7.25 -23.11 -5.77
CA SER A 158 7.25 -23.69 -4.41
C SER A 158 7.22 -25.21 -4.44
N PHE A 159 6.52 -25.84 -5.38
CA PHE A 159 6.39 -27.29 -5.49
C PHE A 159 7.25 -27.93 -6.57
N GLY A 160 7.90 -27.14 -7.45
CA GLY A 160 8.84 -27.64 -8.46
C GLY A 160 8.19 -28.29 -9.69
N TYR A 161 6.88 -28.16 -9.89
CA TYR A 161 6.16 -28.75 -11.02
C TYR A 161 6.35 -27.92 -12.31
N ARG A 162 7.51 -28.02 -12.93
CA ARG A 162 7.92 -27.23 -14.12
C ARG A 162 6.97 -27.35 -15.32
N VAL A 163 6.18 -28.41 -15.43
CA VAL A 163 5.19 -28.59 -16.52
C VAL A 163 4.19 -27.41 -16.59
N PHE A 164 3.85 -26.80 -15.44
CA PHE A 164 2.94 -25.67 -15.39
C PHE A 164 3.56 -24.33 -15.82
N TYR A 165 4.87 -24.29 -16.08
CA TYR A 165 5.53 -23.08 -16.59
C TYR A 165 4.97 -22.67 -17.97
N LYS A 166 4.63 -23.65 -18.82
CA LYS A 166 3.97 -23.39 -20.11
C LYS A 166 2.63 -22.67 -19.96
N VAL A 167 1.91 -22.95 -18.87
CA VAL A 167 0.64 -22.24 -18.58
C VAL A 167 0.92 -20.79 -18.17
N LEU A 168 1.99 -20.54 -17.38
CA LEU A 168 2.42 -19.20 -17.04
C LEU A 168 2.85 -18.41 -18.29
N GLU A 169 3.61 -19.02 -19.22
CA GLU A 169 4.03 -18.38 -20.46
C GLU A 169 2.86 -17.81 -21.28
N ALA A 170 1.66 -18.44 -21.20
CA ALA A 170 0.47 -17.93 -21.85
C ALA A 170 0.03 -16.56 -21.32
N PHE A 171 0.40 -16.20 -20.08
CA PHE A 171 0.12 -14.89 -19.54
C PHE A 171 0.96 -13.76 -20.13
N ASN A 172 2.04 -14.04 -20.87
CA ASN A 172 2.76 -13.02 -21.64
C ASN A 172 1.88 -12.37 -22.72
N TYR A 173 0.77 -13.01 -23.13
CA TYR A 173 -0.23 -12.41 -24.02
C TYR A 173 -1.21 -11.49 -23.28
N PHE A 174 -1.17 -11.47 -21.94
CA PHE A 174 -2.02 -10.56 -21.18
C PHE A 174 -1.39 -9.15 -21.15
N PRO A 175 -2.18 -8.09 -21.37
CA PRO A 175 -1.64 -6.75 -21.43
C PRO A 175 -1.00 -6.33 -20.08
N PHE A 176 0.13 -5.66 -20.15
CA PHE A 176 0.88 -5.12 -19.00
C PHE A 176 1.42 -6.20 -18.04
N LEU A 177 1.74 -7.37 -18.54
CA LEU A 177 2.29 -8.47 -17.76
C LEU A 177 3.45 -9.14 -18.52
N GLU A 178 4.57 -9.30 -17.86
CA GLU A 178 5.71 -10.12 -18.26
C GLU A 178 5.85 -11.26 -17.26
N VAL A 179 6.05 -12.49 -17.75
CA VAL A 179 6.15 -13.66 -16.88
C VAL A 179 7.56 -13.77 -16.32
N ASN A 180 7.71 -13.43 -15.05
CA ASN A 180 8.95 -13.57 -14.31
C ASN A 180 8.72 -14.44 -13.06
N LEU A 181 9.61 -15.40 -12.82
CA LEU A 181 9.58 -16.20 -11.59
C LEU A 181 10.48 -15.55 -10.54
N TYR A 182 9.90 -15.27 -9.39
CA TYR A 182 10.68 -14.73 -8.29
C TYR A 182 11.53 -15.85 -7.64
N PRO A 183 12.81 -15.58 -7.29
CA PRO A 183 13.70 -16.59 -6.72
C PRO A 183 13.27 -17.05 -5.33
N GLN A 184 13.85 -18.16 -4.87
CA GLN A 184 13.67 -18.73 -3.51
C GLN A 184 12.27 -19.28 -3.21
N GLY A 185 11.52 -19.72 -4.21
CA GLY A 185 10.19 -20.34 -4.02
C GLY A 185 9.11 -19.39 -3.54
N ARG A 186 9.36 -18.07 -3.55
CA ARG A 186 8.38 -17.02 -3.28
C ARG A 186 7.60 -16.70 -4.54
N ILE A 187 6.43 -16.10 -4.39
CA ILE A 187 5.63 -15.64 -5.51
C ILE A 187 5.45 -14.12 -5.49
N SER A 188 5.41 -13.52 -6.65
CA SER A 188 5.00 -12.13 -6.88
C SER A 188 3.66 -12.01 -7.60
N SER A 189 3.13 -13.13 -8.10
CA SER A 189 1.95 -13.17 -8.94
C SER A 189 2.13 -12.23 -10.15
N ILE A 190 1.13 -11.43 -10.46
CA ILE A 190 1.15 -10.43 -11.54
C ILE A 190 1.84 -9.11 -11.15
N SER A 191 2.57 -9.10 -10.03
CA SER A 191 3.31 -7.94 -9.55
C SER A 191 4.81 -8.15 -9.69
N TYR A 192 5.56 -7.08 -9.85
CA TYR A 192 7.02 -7.08 -10.03
C TYR A 192 7.77 -7.81 -8.92
N GLU A 193 7.35 -7.63 -7.66
CA GLU A 193 8.00 -8.23 -6.49
C GLU A 193 6.97 -8.60 -5.40
N PRO A 194 7.29 -9.55 -4.51
CA PRO A 194 6.43 -9.90 -3.37
C PRO A 194 5.97 -8.73 -2.49
N PRO A 195 6.76 -7.67 -2.24
CA PRO A 195 6.28 -6.49 -1.53
C PRO A 195 5.16 -5.74 -2.26
N PHE A 196 5.19 -5.66 -3.59
CA PHE A 196 4.12 -5.02 -4.38
C PHE A 196 2.84 -5.86 -4.37
N LEU A 197 2.97 -7.19 -4.46
CA LEU A 197 1.84 -8.09 -4.25
C LEU A 197 1.23 -7.89 -2.85
N ALA A 198 2.05 -7.74 -1.81
CA ALA A 198 1.58 -7.49 -0.46
C ALA A 198 0.80 -6.15 -0.35
N ILE A 199 1.28 -5.06 -0.97
CA ILE A 199 0.57 -3.77 -1.02
C ILE A 199 -0.81 -3.94 -1.65
N TYR A 200 -0.89 -4.66 -2.76
CA TYR A 200 -2.15 -4.95 -3.43
C TYR A 200 -3.10 -5.74 -2.52
N LEU A 201 -2.64 -6.86 -1.95
CA LEU A 201 -3.45 -7.70 -1.08
C LEU A 201 -3.93 -6.96 0.18
N ILE A 202 -3.06 -6.15 0.81
CA ILE A 202 -3.42 -5.28 1.94
C ILE A 202 -4.51 -4.28 1.54
N THR A 203 -4.41 -3.72 0.33
CA THR A 203 -5.41 -2.76 -0.18
C THR A 203 -6.78 -3.40 -0.32
N ILE A 204 -6.84 -4.60 -0.90
CA ILE A 204 -8.12 -5.24 -1.25
C ILE A 204 -8.70 -6.12 -0.14
N SER A 205 -7.92 -6.48 0.89
CA SER A 205 -8.34 -7.43 1.93
C SER A 205 -9.66 -7.06 2.58
N GLY A 206 -9.86 -5.81 3.00
CA GLY A 206 -11.13 -5.35 3.57
C GLY A 206 -12.32 -5.53 2.61
N TRP A 207 -12.10 -5.29 1.31
CA TRP A 207 -13.10 -5.51 0.26
C TRP A 207 -13.44 -6.99 0.11
N MET A 208 -12.45 -7.87 0.15
CA MET A 208 -12.63 -9.32 0.04
C MET A 208 -13.29 -9.91 1.28
N PHE A 209 -12.92 -9.47 2.48
CA PHE A 209 -13.54 -9.89 3.73
C PHE A 209 -15.03 -9.50 3.78
N SER A 210 -15.42 -8.38 3.18
CA SER A 210 -16.81 -7.92 3.14
C SER A 210 -17.79 -8.90 2.49
N TYR A 211 -17.30 -9.81 1.62
CA TYR A 211 -18.15 -10.87 1.05
C TYR A 211 -18.74 -11.79 2.11
N ILE A 212 -18.01 -12.05 3.20
CA ILE A 212 -18.47 -12.89 4.31
C ILE A 212 -19.72 -12.28 4.96
N LEU A 213 -19.77 -10.94 5.11
CA LEU A 213 -20.91 -10.24 5.71
C LEU A 213 -22.12 -10.13 4.80
N THR A 214 -21.88 -9.93 3.50
CA THR A 214 -22.94 -9.49 2.57
C THR A 214 -23.48 -10.60 1.66
N SER A 215 -22.80 -11.75 1.57
CA SER A 215 -23.25 -12.89 0.78
C SER A 215 -23.74 -14.03 1.66
N LYS A 216 -24.79 -14.73 1.22
CA LYS A 216 -25.32 -15.94 1.89
C LYS A 216 -24.75 -17.24 1.34
N LYS A 217 -24.10 -17.21 0.15
CA LYS A 217 -23.54 -18.40 -0.52
C LYS A 217 -22.28 -18.87 0.20
N ALA A 218 -22.00 -20.19 0.18
CA ALA A 218 -20.76 -20.75 0.72
C ALA A 218 -19.50 -20.19 0.06
N THR A 219 -19.58 -19.78 -1.21
CA THR A 219 -18.49 -19.14 -1.97
C THR A 219 -18.02 -17.79 -1.40
N ARG A 220 -18.73 -17.22 -0.40
CA ARG A 220 -18.36 -15.94 0.25
C ARG A 220 -16.98 -15.94 0.91
N PHE A 221 -16.46 -17.11 1.26
CA PHE A 221 -15.14 -17.25 1.89
C PHE A 221 -14.00 -17.30 0.86
N LEU A 222 -14.26 -17.65 -0.40
CA LEU A 222 -13.23 -17.84 -1.42
C LEU A 222 -12.34 -16.60 -1.64
N PRO A 223 -12.87 -15.37 -1.73
CA PRO A 223 -12.01 -14.18 -1.89
C PRO A 223 -11.04 -13.98 -0.72
N THR A 224 -11.50 -14.23 0.50
CA THR A 224 -10.65 -14.16 1.71
C THR A 224 -9.57 -15.23 1.69
N ILE A 225 -9.93 -16.48 1.35
CA ILE A 225 -8.98 -17.60 1.25
C ILE A 225 -7.93 -17.31 0.17
N ALA A 226 -8.32 -16.78 -0.98
CA ALA A 226 -7.40 -16.40 -2.06
C ALA A 226 -6.38 -15.35 -1.58
N VAL A 227 -6.82 -14.31 -0.86
CA VAL A 227 -5.91 -13.31 -0.25
C VAL A 227 -4.93 -13.97 0.71
N LEU A 228 -5.40 -14.87 1.60
CA LEU A 228 -4.53 -15.54 2.58
C LEU A 228 -3.51 -16.46 1.91
N ILE A 229 -3.91 -17.23 0.91
CA ILE A 229 -3.01 -18.12 0.15
C ILE A 229 -1.91 -17.30 -0.53
N LEU A 230 -2.28 -16.29 -1.33
CA LEU A 230 -1.31 -15.47 -2.03
C LEU A 230 -0.36 -14.75 -1.05
N THR A 231 -0.89 -14.27 0.08
CA THR A 231 -0.06 -13.62 1.11
C THR A 231 0.95 -14.60 1.70
N TYR A 232 0.53 -15.82 2.02
CA TYR A 232 1.41 -16.83 2.59
C TYR A 232 2.56 -17.17 1.64
N PHE A 233 2.25 -17.49 0.40
CA PHE A 233 3.25 -17.88 -0.60
C PHE A 233 4.09 -16.71 -1.13
N SER A 234 3.63 -15.45 -0.98
CA SER A 234 4.48 -14.29 -1.29
C SER A 234 5.74 -14.24 -0.43
N GLY A 235 5.75 -14.89 0.72
CA GLY A 235 6.86 -14.84 1.66
C GLY A 235 7.11 -13.44 2.23
N SER A 236 6.19 -12.50 2.04
CA SER A 236 6.28 -11.16 2.63
C SER A 236 5.90 -11.21 4.11
N ARG A 237 6.90 -11.13 5.00
CA ARG A 237 6.67 -11.14 6.47
C ARG A 237 5.73 -10.01 6.90
N THR A 238 5.97 -8.81 6.36
CA THR A 238 5.12 -7.65 6.65
C THR A 238 3.71 -7.84 6.11
N GLY A 239 3.58 -8.33 4.86
CA GLY A 239 2.28 -8.64 4.27
C GLY A 239 1.48 -9.59 5.15
N LEU A 240 2.10 -10.67 5.64
CA LEU A 240 1.47 -11.63 6.55
C LEU A 240 0.98 -10.95 7.84
N VAL A 241 1.87 -10.24 8.55
CA VAL A 241 1.53 -9.56 9.80
C VAL A 241 0.39 -8.56 9.61
N VAL A 242 0.46 -7.75 8.57
CA VAL A 242 -0.54 -6.72 8.31
C VAL A 242 -1.90 -7.35 7.96
N ILE A 243 -1.94 -8.38 7.11
CA ILE A 243 -3.21 -9.05 6.76
C ILE A 243 -3.79 -9.79 7.96
N PHE A 244 -2.98 -10.35 8.85
CA PHE A 244 -3.47 -10.90 10.12
C PHE A 244 -4.07 -9.82 11.02
N ILE A 245 -3.45 -8.64 11.13
CA ILE A 245 -4.03 -7.50 11.87
C ILE A 245 -5.36 -7.08 11.23
N GLN A 246 -5.44 -6.99 9.91
CA GLN A 246 -6.65 -6.67 9.18
C GLN A 246 -7.75 -7.72 9.41
N LEU A 247 -7.40 -9.00 9.40
CA LEU A 247 -8.32 -10.10 9.70
C LEU A 247 -8.79 -10.06 11.16
N PHE A 248 -7.90 -9.72 12.10
CA PHE A 248 -8.26 -9.53 13.49
C PHE A 248 -9.27 -8.39 13.69
N ILE A 249 -9.01 -7.23 13.07
CA ILE A 249 -9.97 -6.11 13.07
C ILE A 249 -11.31 -6.56 12.49
N PHE A 250 -11.29 -7.26 11.35
CA PHE A 250 -12.51 -7.80 10.74
C PHE A 250 -13.24 -8.77 11.67
N SER A 251 -12.53 -9.64 12.39
CA SER A 251 -13.11 -10.59 13.35
C SER A 251 -13.83 -9.90 14.50
N ILE A 252 -13.37 -8.72 14.95
CA ILE A 252 -14.08 -7.89 15.94
C ILE A 252 -15.44 -7.43 15.38
N PHE A 253 -15.51 -7.05 14.11
CA PHE A 253 -16.78 -6.69 13.47
C PHE A 253 -17.70 -7.88 13.32
N LEU A 254 -17.18 -9.04 12.94
CA LEU A 254 -17.96 -10.28 12.88
C LEU A 254 -18.52 -10.69 14.25
N TYR A 255 -17.71 -10.58 15.30
CA TYR A 255 -18.13 -10.94 16.67
C TYR A 255 -19.28 -10.05 17.18
N LYS A 256 -19.32 -8.78 16.75
CA LYS A 256 -20.42 -7.85 17.08
C LYS A 256 -21.71 -8.16 16.32
N ASP A 257 -21.65 -8.93 15.24
CA ASP A 257 -22.82 -9.36 14.47
C ASP A 257 -23.33 -10.70 15.03
N GLN A 258 -24.53 -10.68 15.59
CA GLN A 258 -25.15 -11.86 16.23
C GLN A 258 -25.21 -13.10 15.32
N ARG A 259 -25.29 -12.88 13.99
CA ARG A 259 -25.29 -13.98 13.00
C ARG A 259 -24.01 -14.79 13.01
N PHE A 260 -22.87 -14.16 13.30
CA PHE A 260 -21.55 -14.76 13.24
C PHE A 260 -20.95 -15.08 14.61
N LYS A 261 -21.46 -14.48 15.68
CA LYS A 261 -20.93 -14.66 17.04
C LYS A 261 -20.74 -16.12 17.41
N LYS A 262 -21.75 -16.97 17.22
CA LYS A 262 -21.70 -18.40 17.51
C LYS A 262 -20.63 -19.11 16.68
N TYR A 263 -20.51 -18.81 15.39
CA TYR A 263 -19.53 -19.46 14.52
C TYR A 263 -18.11 -19.09 14.90
N ILE A 264 -17.87 -17.82 15.25
CA ILE A 264 -16.54 -17.36 15.70
C ILE A 264 -16.19 -17.99 17.03
N THR A 265 -17.11 -18.02 18.00
CA THR A 265 -16.88 -18.67 19.27
C THR A 265 -16.54 -20.16 19.08
N ASN A 266 -17.32 -20.87 18.26
CA ASN A 266 -17.05 -22.28 17.98
C ASN A 266 -15.71 -22.48 17.26
N PHE A 267 -15.34 -21.58 16.34
CA PHE A 267 -14.03 -21.61 15.67
C PHE A 267 -12.89 -21.39 16.65
N LEU A 268 -13.00 -20.40 17.54
CA LEU A 268 -11.98 -20.12 18.56
C LEU A 268 -11.83 -21.28 19.55
N VAL A 269 -12.94 -21.87 19.97
CA VAL A 269 -12.92 -23.07 20.84
C VAL A 269 -12.30 -24.26 20.12
N GLY A 270 -12.72 -24.53 18.86
CA GLY A 270 -12.15 -25.60 18.05
C GLY A 270 -10.65 -25.40 17.78
N PHE A 271 -10.24 -24.18 17.48
CA PHE A 271 -8.83 -23.83 17.30
C PHE A 271 -8.03 -24.04 18.60
N ALA A 272 -8.56 -23.58 19.74
CA ALA A 272 -7.93 -23.78 21.05
C ALA A 272 -7.78 -25.28 21.39
N LEU A 273 -8.80 -26.09 21.10
CA LEU A 273 -8.75 -27.54 21.31
C LEU A 273 -7.73 -28.23 20.41
N ILE A 274 -7.70 -27.90 19.12
CA ILE A 274 -6.71 -28.43 18.14
C ILE A 274 -5.30 -27.99 18.55
N PHE A 275 -5.11 -26.73 18.90
CA PHE A 275 -3.81 -26.21 19.33
C PHE A 275 -3.34 -26.89 20.63
N SER A 276 -4.23 -27.06 21.60
CA SER A 276 -3.93 -27.79 22.83
C SER A 276 -3.57 -29.26 22.56
N ALA A 277 -4.30 -29.92 21.66
CA ALA A 277 -3.97 -31.29 21.25
C ALA A 277 -2.59 -31.36 20.56
N LEU A 278 -2.28 -30.44 19.67
CA LEU A 278 -0.96 -30.36 19.03
C LEU A 278 0.17 -30.12 20.04
N LEU A 279 -0.07 -29.32 21.07
CA LEU A 279 0.89 -29.13 22.18
C LEU A 279 1.09 -30.42 23.00
N VAL A 280 0.05 -31.18 23.26
CA VAL A 280 0.13 -32.44 23.98
C VAL A 280 0.88 -33.53 23.18
N PHE A 281 0.56 -33.68 21.88
CA PHE A 281 1.14 -34.73 21.04
C PHE A 281 2.49 -34.38 20.40
N ASN A 282 2.77 -33.09 20.15
CA ASN A 282 3.98 -32.61 19.46
C ASN A 282 4.61 -31.39 20.16
N GLY A 283 4.41 -31.23 21.47
CA GLY A 283 4.76 -30.00 22.21
C GLY A 283 6.20 -29.57 22.01
N GLU A 284 7.17 -30.49 22.10
CA GLU A 284 8.59 -30.15 21.89
C GLU A 284 8.86 -29.59 20.47
N LYS A 285 8.29 -30.20 19.42
CA LYS A 285 8.46 -29.72 18.03
C LYS A 285 7.76 -28.39 17.80
N VAL A 286 6.57 -28.22 18.36
CA VAL A 286 5.81 -26.97 18.26
C VAL A 286 6.51 -25.86 19.04
N ILE A 287 6.93 -26.13 20.27
CA ILE A 287 7.67 -25.17 21.11
C ILE A 287 8.99 -24.78 20.42
N LYS A 288 9.73 -25.76 19.90
CA LYS A 288 10.99 -25.52 19.17
C LYS A 288 10.75 -24.67 17.91
N SER A 289 9.74 -25.00 17.09
CA SER A 289 9.35 -24.20 15.91
C SER A 289 8.91 -22.79 16.27
N VAL A 290 8.16 -22.63 17.36
CA VAL A 290 7.73 -21.30 17.85
C VAL A 290 8.95 -20.55 18.39
N ALA A 291 9.82 -21.20 19.16
CA ALA A 291 11.05 -20.60 19.67
C ALA A 291 12.00 -20.18 18.54
N GLU A 292 12.20 -21.01 17.51
CA GLU A 292 13.00 -20.67 16.33
C GLU A 292 12.40 -19.49 15.56
N LYS A 293 11.06 -19.42 15.44
CA LYS A 293 10.39 -18.26 14.87
C LYS A 293 10.47 -17.02 15.76
N MET A 294 10.35 -17.16 17.07
CA MET A 294 10.56 -16.06 18.01
C MET A 294 12.02 -15.60 18.02
N ASP A 295 12.99 -16.51 17.96
CA ASP A 295 14.40 -16.17 17.77
C ASP A 295 14.64 -15.46 16.42
N SER A 296 13.91 -15.84 15.37
CA SER A 296 13.95 -15.10 14.09
C SER A 296 13.36 -13.69 14.17
N LEU A 297 12.53 -13.42 15.17
CA LEU A 297 11.99 -12.10 15.51
C LEU A 297 12.88 -11.36 16.51
N ASP A 298 13.88 -12.03 17.12
CA ASP A 298 14.87 -11.36 17.95
C ASP A 298 15.65 -10.36 17.11
N PHE A 299 15.22 -9.13 17.25
CA PHE A 299 15.68 -7.99 16.49
C PHE A 299 17.20 -7.80 16.65
N LYS A 300 17.72 -7.99 17.85
CA LYS A 300 19.11 -7.73 18.18
C LYS A 300 20.06 -8.77 17.57
N LYS A 301 19.69 -10.06 17.60
CA LYS A 301 20.45 -11.15 16.99
C LYS A 301 20.39 -11.15 15.45
N ASN A 302 19.24 -10.77 14.88
CA ASN A 302 19.03 -10.85 13.43
C ASN A 302 19.35 -9.54 12.70
N LEU A 303 19.64 -8.46 13.41
CA LEU A 303 20.02 -7.18 12.83
C LEU A 303 21.27 -7.32 11.94
N THR A 304 22.26 -8.09 12.39
CA THR A 304 23.55 -8.26 11.71
C THR A 304 23.67 -9.53 10.89
N LYS A 305 22.73 -10.47 11.02
CA LYS A 305 22.77 -11.77 10.30
C LYS A 305 21.98 -11.78 9.00
N ASN A 306 21.02 -10.85 8.85
CA ASN A 306 20.16 -10.80 7.66
C ASN A 306 20.38 -9.48 6.92
N VAL A 307 20.93 -9.57 5.70
CA VAL A 307 21.26 -8.40 4.85
C VAL A 307 20.05 -7.49 4.66
N SER A 308 18.86 -8.04 4.40
CA SER A 308 17.65 -7.24 4.25
C SER A 308 17.28 -6.45 5.52
N ASN A 309 17.52 -7.02 6.72
CA ASN A 309 17.32 -6.29 7.98
C ASN A 309 18.40 -5.22 8.16
N GLN A 310 19.67 -5.56 7.89
CA GLN A 310 20.78 -4.60 7.94
C GLN A 310 20.49 -3.37 7.06
N SER A 311 20.10 -3.60 5.80
CA SER A 311 19.81 -2.51 4.85
C SER A 311 18.65 -1.64 5.32
N ARG A 312 17.55 -2.25 5.73
CA ARG A 312 16.33 -1.52 6.17
C ARG A 312 16.56 -0.71 7.42
N PHE A 313 17.12 -1.32 8.45
CA PHE A 313 17.36 -0.63 9.73
C PHE A 313 18.53 0.34 9.66
N GLY A 314 19.57 0.02 8.87
CA GLY A 314 20.67 0.93 8.62
C GLY A 314 20.19 2.23 7.94
N MET A 315 19.28 2.11 6.96
CA MET A 315 18.68 3.26 6.30
C MET A 315 17.81 4.09 7.25
N GLN A 316 16.98 3.42 8.05
CA GLN A 316 16.14 4.11 9.03
C GLN A 316 16.97 4.82 10.11
N TYR A 317 18.03 4.16 10.60
CA TYR A 317 18.98 4.76 11.53
C TYR A 317 19.61 6.02 10.92
N ALA A 318 20.16 5.92 9.72
CA ALA A 318 20.75 7.06 9.03
C ALA A 318 19.74 8.21 8.85
N SER A 319 18.49 7.90 8.50
CA SER A 319 17.43 8.90 8.37
C SER A 319 17.11 9.59 9.70
N ILE A 320 17.16 8.87 10.82
CA ILE A 320 16.97 9.46 12.15
C ILE A 320 18.14 10.37 12.50
N GLN A 321 19.40 10.01 12.16
CA GLN A 321 20.54 10.89 12.39
C GLN A 321 20.42 12.21 11.59
N VAL A 322 20.04 12.12 10.32
CA VAL A 322 19.75 13.30 9.47
C VAL A 322 18.65 14.17 10.08
N PHE A 323 17.61 13.57 10.64
CA PHE A 323 16.55 14.30 11.34
C PHE A 323 17.10 15.01 12.60
N LEU A 324 17.94 14.35 13.41
CA LEU A 324 18.50 14.95 14.61
C LEU A 324 19.38 16.18 14.32
N GLU A 325 20.04 16.21 13.15
CA GLU A 325 20.80 17.36 12.67
C GLU A 325 19.89 18.47 12.11
N ASN A 326 18.71 18.12 11.59
CA ASN A 326 17.77 19.05 10.93
C ASN A 326 16.33 18.87 11.45
N PRO A 327 16.07 19.05 12.77
CA PRO A 327 14.85 18.54 13.40
C PRO A 327 13.58 19.30 13.01
N ILE A 328 13.63 20.58 12.67
CA ILE A 328 12.43 21.41 12.44
C ILE A 328 11.96 21.29 11.00
N THR A 329 12.85 21.55 10.05
CA THR A 329 12.50 21.64 8.62
C THR A 329 12.94 20.41 7.81
N GLY A 330 13.84 19.57 8.31
CA GLY A 330 14.49 18.53 7.53
C GLY A 330 15.43 19.09 6.46
N VAL A 331 15.85 18.22 5.54
CA VAL A 331 16.85 18.52 4.50
C VAL A 331 16.25 18.81 3.11
N GLY A 332 14.93 18.89 3.00
CA GLY A 332 14.19 19.04 1.73
C GLY A 332 13.61 17.74 1.24
N PHE A 333 12.43 17.82 0.59
CA PHE A 333 11.70 16.66 0.12
C PHE A 333 12.44 15.94 -1.02
N GLY A 334 12.56 14.61 -0.92
CA GLY A 334 13.30 13.77 -1.87
C GLY A 334 14.82 13.76 -1.64
N GLN A 335 15.35 14.43 -0.58
CA GLN A 335 16.80 14.60 -0.37
C GLN A 335 17.41 13.60 0.63
N GLN A 336 16.64 12.83 1.36
CA GLN A 336 17.10 11.91 2.39
C GLN A 336 18.31 11.08 1.97
N THR A 337 18.29 10.48 0.78
CA THR A 337 19.35 9.57 0.31
C THR A 337 20.73 10.26 0.20
N TYR A 338 20.77 11.54 -0.17
CA TYR A 338 22.04 12.29 -0.28
C TYR A 338 22.72 12.44 1.08
N HIS A 339 21.92 12.67 2.13
CA HIS A 339 22.41 12.88 3.49
C HIS A 339 22.66 11.57 4.23
N ASN A 340 21.86 10.54 4.02
CA ASN A 340 22.04 9.25 4.67
C ASN A 340 23.39 8.59 4.41
N ARG A 341 24.06 8.94 3.30
CA ARG A 341 25.36 8.35 2.89
C ARG A 341 26.45 8.46 3.94
N THR A 342 26.45 9.52 4.73
CA THR A 342 27.44 9.80 5.77
C THR A 342 27.04 9.28 7.15
N HIS A 343 25.80 8.79 7.29
CA HIS A 343 25.22 8.42 8.59
C HIS A 343 24.95 6.91 8.74
N TYR A 344 25.37 6.10 7.75
CA TYR A 344 25.21 4.65 7.86
C TYR A 344 26.06 4.09 8.99
N PRO A 345 25.48 3.30 9.90
CA PRO A 345 26.23 2.66 10.94
C PRO A 345 27.09 1.51 10.39
N THR A 346 28.25 1.28 10.99
CA THR A 346 29.20 0.25 10.53
C THR A 346 28.61 -1.14 10.51
N TRP A 347 27.71 -1.47 11.45
CA TRP A 347 27.02 -2.77 11.48
C TRP A 347 26.10 -2.99 10.28
N ALA A 348 25.57 -1.92 9.65
CA ALA A 348 24.68 -2.01 8.49
C ALA A 348 25.43 -2.09 7.15
N THR A 349 26.70 -1.66 7.12
CA THR A 349 27.50 -1.63 5.90
C THR A 349 28.41 -2.83 5.75
N ARG A 350 28.74 -3.53 6.85
CA ARG A 350 29.67 -4.65 6.86
C ARG A 350 29.03 -5.90 6.27
N ASN A 351 29.68 -6.50 5.25
CA ASN A 351 29.19 -7.70 4.55
C ASN A 351 27.76 -7.55 4.00
N ASN A 352 27.40 -6.35 3.55
CA ASN A 352 26.07 -6.04 3.05
C ASN A 352 26.15 -5.75 1.55
N TYR A 353 25.76 -6.74 0.72
CA TYR A 353 25.79 -6.61 -0.73
C TYR A 353 24.76 -5.58 -1.24
N GLU A 354 23.61 -5.38 -0.58
CA GLU A 354 22.63 -4.34 -0.96
C GLU A 354 23.23 -2.95 -0.75
N PHE A 355 23.96 -2.73 0.36
CA PHE A 355 24.69 -1.48 0.57
C PHE A 355 25.74 -1.25 -0.51
N GLU A 356 26.50 -2.29 -0.88
CA GLU A 356 27.50 -2.19 -1.95
C GLU A 356 26.85 -1.88 -3.31
N LEU A 357 25.73 -2.55 -3.65
CA LEU A 357 25.00 -2.32 -4.87
C LEU A 357 24.46 -0.88 -4.95
N TYR A 358 23.75 -0.44 -3.93
CA TYR A 358 23.08 0.86 -3.97
C TYR A 358 23.99 2.06 -3.69
N TYR A 359 25.03 1.92 -2.89
CA TYR A 359 25.89 3.06 -2.51
C TYR A 359 27.26 3.06 -3.17
N LYS A 360 27.89 1.90 -3.32
CA LYS A 360 29.25 1.82 -3.87
C LYS A 360 29.28 1.59 -5.38
N ASN A 361 28.35 0.82 -5.95
CA ASN A 361 28.33 0.55 -7.38
C ASN A 361 27.88 1.79 -8.17
N LYS A 362 28.81 2.44 -8.84
CA LYS A 362 28.57 3.65 -9.65
C LYS A 362 27.75 3.37 -10.93
N LYS A 363 27.73 2.13 -11.41
CA LYS A 363 26.99 1.73 -12.63
C LYS A 363 25.49 1.57 -12.33
N GLU A 364 25.13 1.21 -11.10
CA GLU A 364 23.74 1.09 -10.68
C GLU A 364 23.12 2.49 -10.52
N LYS A 365 22.06 2.75 -11.29
CA LYS A 365 21.36 4.06 -11.30
C LYS A 365 20.24 4.15 -10.27
N ALA A 366 19.75 3.00 -9.76
CA ALA A 366 18.68 2.97 -8.81
C ALA A 366 19.09 3.67 -7.49
N PHE A 367 18.22 4.54 -6.99
CA PHE A 367 18.41 5.15 -5.70
C PHE A 367 18.12 4.14 -4.59
N PRO A 368 18.90 4.17 -3.50
CA PRO A 368 18.60 3.36 -2.32
C PRO A 368 17.20 3.66 -1.80
N PRO A 369 16.36 2.63 -1.56
CA PRO A 369 15.03 2.82 -0.99
C PRO A 369 15.13 3.24 0.48
N GLY A 370 14.21 4.11 0.94
CA GLY A 370 14.14 4.56 2.35
C GLY A 370 13.56 3.51 3.29
N TYR A 371 12.84 2.52 2.76
CA TYR A 371 12.18 1.42 3.49
C TYR A 371 11.18 1.82 4.59
N ASN A 372 10.97 3.09 4.85
CA ASN A 372 10.03 3.56 5.88
C ASN A 372 9.65 5.02 5.60
N ILE A 373 8.36 5.25 5.31
CA ILE A 373 7.90 6.60 5.00
C ILE A 373 8.04 7.56 6.19
N TYR A 374 7.87 7.08 7.42
CA TYR A 374 7.90 7.93 8.60
C TYR A 374 9.29 8.45 8.88
N THR A 375 10.32 7.59 8.86
CA THR A 375 11.71 8.03 9.03
C THR A 375 12.21 8.85 7.85
N ARG A 376 11.74 8.54 6.63
CA ARG A 376 11.98 9.35 5.44
C ARG A 376 11.45 10.77 5.62
N LEU A 377 10.18 10.92 6.03
CA LEU A 377 9.56 12.24 6.22
C LEU A 377 10.19 13.01 7.38
N LEU A 378 10.57 12.33 8.45
CA LEU A 378 11.36 12.96 9.52
C LEU A 378 12.63 13.61 8.96
N ALA A 379 13.42 12.88 8.19
CA ALA A 379 14.65 13.41 7.59
C ALA A 379 14.40 14.52 6.56
N GLU A 380 13.41 14.31 5.65
CA GLU A 380 13.15 15.20 4.52
C GLU A 380 12.39 16.47 4.89
N THR A 381 11.44 16.38 5.84
CA THR A 381 10.46 17.46 6.11
C THR A 381 10.44 17.91 7.57
N GLY A 382 11.29 17.30 8.39
CA GLY A 382 11.41 17.60 9.82
C GLY A 382 10.14 17.30 10.61
N LEU A 383 10.10 17.81 11.85
CA LEU A 383 8.98 17.61 12.77
C LEU A 383 7.67 18.20 12.23
N ILE A 384 7.74 19.36 11.56
CA ILE A 384 6.52 20.00 11.01
C ILE A 384 5.88 19.12 9.96
N GLY A 385 6.67 18.60 8.99
CA GLY A 385 6.11 17.78 7.91
C GLY A 385 5.56 16.44 8.38
N ILE A 386 6.28 15.75 9.29
CA ILE A 386 5.78 14.48 9.84
C ILE A 386 4.50 14.68 10.66
N LEU A 387 4.40 15.77 11.45
CA LEU A 387 3.18 16.07 12.20
C LEU A 387 1.99 16.32 11.26
N LEU A 388 2.18 17.12 10.19
CA LEU A 388 1.14 17.33 9.18
C LEU A 388 0.69 16.02 8.53
N PHE A 389 1.65 15.16 8.19
CA PHE A 389 1.34 13.85 7.62
C PHE A 389 0.57 12.97 8.61
N LEU A 390 1.03 12.88 9.87
CA LEU A 390 0.33 12.12 10.91
C LEU A 390 -1.06 12.67 11.20
N MET A 391 -1.28 13.98 11.09
CA MET A 391 -2.63 14.56 11.18
C MET A 391 -3.55 14.00 10.11
N VAL A 392 -3.11 13.86 8.85
CA VAL A 392 -3.93 13.24 7.79
C VAL A 392 -4.36 11.83 8.20
N LEU A 393 -3.42 11.02 8.72
CA LEU A 393 -3.69 9.65 9.16
C LEU A 393 -4.68 9.62 10.34
N CYS A 394 -4.41 10.38 11.39
CA CYS A 394 -5.23 10.41 12.60
C CYS A 394 -6.64 10.95 12.32
N PHE A 395 -6.75 12.03 11.56
CA PHE A 395 -8.07 12.60 11.21
C PHE A 395 -8.88 11.65 10.34
N SER A 396 -8.26 10.94 9.40
CA SER A 396 -8.98 9.95 8.58
C SER A 396 -9.55 8.81 9.42
N LEU A 397 -8.79 8.27 10.37
CA LEU A 397 -9.26 7.21 11.28
C LEU A 397 -10.33 7.74 12.26
N ASN A 398 -10.16 8.95 12.78
CA ASN A 398 -11.17 9.57 13.65
C ASN A 398 -12.49 9.84 12.90
N GLU A 399 -12.41 10.27 11.63
CA GLU A 399 -13.57 10.47 10.79
C GLU A 399 -14.36 9.18 10.57
N ILE A 400 -13.65 8.07 10.28
CA ILE A 400 -14.27 6.74 10.18
C ILE A 400 -14.97 6.39 11.50
N ARG A 401 -14.32 6.62 12.66
CA ARG A 401 -14.89 6.37 13.98
C ARG A 401 -16.18 7.18 14.21
N LEU A 402 -16.18 8.46 13.83
CA LEU A 402 -17.35 9.33 13.99
C LEU A 402 -18.51 8.89 13.10
N LEU A 403 -18.24 8.61 11.83
CA LEU A 403 -19.26 8.15 10.88
C LEU A 403 -19.80 6.77 11.26
N MET A 404 -18.96 5.87 11.79
CA MET A 404 -19.34 4.52 12.21
C MET A 404 -20.43 4.51 13.29
N LYS A 405 -20.49 5.55 14.15
CA LYS A 405 -21.52 5.67 15.20
C LYS A 405 -22.94 5.86 14.65
N ARG A 406 -23.07 6.37 13.42
CA ARG A 406 -24.34 6.70 12.79
C ARG A 406 -24.67 5.81 11.59
N ALA A 407 -23.67 5.13 11.05
CA ALA A 407 -23.79 4.32 9.86
C ALA A 407 -24.62 3.04 10.09
N ARG A 408 -25.38 2.65 9.09
CA ARG A 408 -26.16 1.41 9.06
C ARG A 408 -25.84 0.60 7.80
N ASP A 409 -26.11 -0.67 7.84
CA ASP A 409 -26.05 -1.61 6.70
C ASP A 409 -24.79 -1.45 5.80
N GLU A 410 -24.98 -1.11 4.54
CA GLU A 410 -23.92 -0.98 3.56
C GLU A 410 -22.93 0.14 3.90
N GLU A 411 -23.37 1.23 4.52
CA GLU A 411 -22.47 2.32 4.96
C GLU A 411 -21.52 1.84 6.04
N LYS A 412 -22.03 1.06 7.01
CA LYS A 412 -21.20 0.46 8.06
C LYS A 412 -20.20 -0.54 7.49
N THR A 413 -20.62 -1.35 6.50
CA THR A 413 -19.73 -2.27 5.78
C THR A 413 -18.64 -1.51 5.05
N LEU A 414 -18.98 -0.42 4.36
CA LEU A 414 -18.00 0.40 3.64
C LEU A 414 -16.99 1.05 4.59
N LEU A 415 -17.44 1.62 5.72
CA LEU A 415 -16.55 2.19 6.76
C LEU A 415 -15.63 1.14 7.38
N MET A 416 -16.12 -0.08 7.59
CA MET A 416 -15.30 -1.20 8.04
C MET A 416 -14.20 -1.52 7.02
N ILE A 417 -14.54 -1.58 5.73
CA ILE A 417 -13.56 -1.79 4.65
C ILE A 417 -12.49 -0.70 4.68
N LEU A 418 -12.91 0.58 4.78
CA LEU A 418 -11.98 1.71 4.83
C LEU A 418 -11.07 1.64 6.05
N LEU A 419 -11.60 1.30 7.22
CA LEU A 419 -10.81 1.13 8.44
C LEU A 419 -9.75 0.04 8.27
N ILE A 420 -10.15 -1.13 7.78
CA ILE A 420 -9.26 -2.28 7.56
C ILE A 420 -8.17 -1.91 6.54
N SER A 421 -8.55 -1.32 5.40
CA SER A 421 -7.61 -0.94 4.35
C SER A 421 -6.64 0.15 4.83
N LEU A 422 -7.11 1.24 5.44
CA LEU A 422 -6.25 2.33 5.90
C LEU A 422 -5.29 1.89 7.01
N VAL A 423 -5.78 1.17 8.03
CA VAL A 423 -4.90 0.66 9.09
C VAL A 423 -3.82 -0.24 8.50
N GLY A 424 -4.19 -1.16 7.60
CA GLY A 424 -3.20 -2.03 6.96
C GLY A 424 -2.17 -1.25 6.14
N LEU A 425 -2.60 -0.27 5.35
CA LEU A 425 -1.72 0.54 4.51
C LEU A 425 -0.82 1.46 5.34
N TYR A 426 -1.32 2.03 6.44
CA TYR A 426 -0.53 2.84 7.36
C TYR A 426 0.55 2.02 8.08
N ILE A 427 0.24 0.79 8.49
CA ILE A 427 1.24 -0.13 9.04
C ILE A 427 2.26 -0.54 7.95
N ASN A 428 1.81 -0.76 6.72
CA ASN A 428 2.71 -1.12 5.62
C ASN A 428 3.74 -0.02 5.30
N TRP A 429 3.44 1.24 5.57
CA TRP A 429 4.38 2.36 5.43
C TRP A 429 5.61 2.29 6.38
N PHE A 430 5.60 1.43 7.38
CA PHE A 430 6.83 1.11 8.13
C PHE A 430 7.85 0.27 7.34
N GLN A 431 7.46 -0.27 6.17
CA GLN A 431 8.30 -1.13 5.33
C GLN A 431 8.57 -0.58 3.94
N ILE A 432 7.88 0.48 3.56
CA ILE A 432 8.01 1.15 2.26
C ILE A 432 7.97 2.66 2.43
N ASP A 433 8.59 3.36 1.50
CA ASP A 433 8.73 4.82 1.54
C ASP A 433 8.10 5.54 0.34
N THR A 434 7.08 4.91 -0.27
CA THR A 434 6.40 5.46 -1.45
C THR A 434 5.00 5.97 -1.13
N PHE A 435 4.61 7.07 -1.79
CA PHE A 435 3.24 7.59 -1.82
C PHE A 435 2.37 6.96 -2.91
N ARG A 436 2.92 6.10 -3.76
CA ARG A 436 2.23 5.39 -4.84
C ARG A 436 1.37 4.23 -4.31
N MET A 437 0.50 4.54 -3.35
CA MET A 437 -0.40 3.61 -2.69
C MET A 437 -1.85 3.96 -3.03
N TYR A 438 -2.33 3.46 -4.15
CA TYR A 438 -3.68 3.75 -4.68
C TYR A 438 -4.79 3.56 -3.66
N GLY A 439 -4.67 2.51 -2.83
CA GLY A 439 -5.65 2.18 -1.79
C GLY A 439 -5.83 3.26 -0.74
N VAL A 440 -4.77 4.01 -0.39
CA VAL A 440 -4.87 5.13 0.56
C VAL A 440 -5.73 6.23 -0.06
N TRP A 441 -5.37 6.69 -1.24
CA TRP A 441 -6.05 7.81 -1.90
C TRP A 441 -7.50 7.47 -2.26
N LEU A 442 -7.76 6.22 -2.68
CA LEU A 442 -9.11 5.71 -2.90
C LEU A 442 -9.93 5.72 -1.60
N SER A 443 -9.36 5.23 -0.51
CA SER A 443 -10.04 5.18 0.78
C SER A 443 -10.35 6.58 1.31
N LEU A 444 -9.41 7.53 1.17
CA LEU A 444 -9.64 8.93 1.53
C LEU A 444 -10.71 9.58 0.66
N ALA A 445 -10.74 9.31 -0.65
CA ALA A 445 -11.79 9.82 -1.54
C ALA A 445 -13.19 9.32 -1.16
N ILE A 446 -13.31 8.03 -0.84
CA ILE A 446 -14.58 7.45 -0.38
C ILE A 446 -15.00 8.08 0.96
N LEU A 447 -14.05 8.24 1.88
CA LEU A 447 -14.30 8.84 3.19
C LEU A 447 -14.79 10.28 3.06
N ILE A 448 -14.17 11.09 2.20
CA ILE A 448 -14.61 12.46 1.87
C ILE A 448 -16.04 12.43 1.33
N ARG A 449 -16.37 11.51 0.42
CA ARG A 449 -17.72 11.37 -0.13
C ARG A 449 -18.75 11.03 0.95
N MET A 450 -18.41 10.11 1.88
CA MET A 450 -19.29 9.70 2.98
C MET A 450 -19.54 10.87 3.96
N ARG A 451 -18.49 11.62 4.29
CA ARG A 451 -18.59 12.81 5.14
C ARG A 451 -19.53 13.85 4.55
N ASN A 452 -19.36 14.17 3.27
CA ASN A 452 -20.19 15.17 2.59
C ASN A 452 -21.67 14.76 2.58
N LYS A 453 -21.98 13.47 2.36
CA LYS A 453 -23.36 12.96 2.45
C LYS A 453 -23.92 13.13 3.86
N ALA A 454 -23.12 12.82 4.89
CA ALA A 454 -23.54 12.95 6.27
C ALA A 454 -23.74 14.42 6.73
N MET A 455 -23.02 15.36 6.11
CA MET A 455 -23.23 16.80 6.36
C MET A 455 -24.49 17.31 5.68
N ALA A 456 -24.71 16.96 4.40
CA ALA A 456 -25.92 17.35 3.67
C ALA A 456 -27.22 16.88 4.38
N ALA A 457 -27.21 15.66 4.92
CA ALA A 457 -28.34 15.11 5.70
C ALA A 457 -28.56 15.76 7.09
N LYS A 458 -27.70 16.67 7.51
CA LYS A 458 -27.88 17.46 8.75
C LYS A 458 -28.44 18.85 8.49
N ASP A 459 -28.23 19.33 7.27
CA ASP A 459 -28.69 20.65 6.84
C ASP A 459 -30.13 20.59 6.28
N GLU A 460 -30.67 19.36 6.06
CA GLU A 460 -32.07 19.02 5.80
C GLU A 460 -32.82 18.71 7.13
#